data_3d3fb4f1f86a918b07a6c19312a85d76
#
_entry.id   3d3fb4f1f86a918b07a6c19312a85d76
#
_cell.length_a   1.000
_cell.length_b   1.000
_cell.length_c   1.000
_cell.angle_alpha   90.00
_cell.angle_beta   90.00
_cell.angle_gamma   90.00
#
_symmetry.space_group_name_H-M   'P 1'
#
loop_
_entity.id
_entity.type
_entity.pdbx_description
1 polymer ?
#
loop_
_entity_poly.entity_id
_entity_poly.type
_entity_poly.pdbx_seq_one_letter_code
_entity_poly.pdbx_strand_id
1 'polypeptide(L)'
;MREVGRTTRQRIADRLREGPMAAGTIARTFEIQTSDALTHVEHIARSLDATDEQLLVAPPECDACGFADFDDLTNRPSRCPECKHEHVSEPAYRIQ
;
A
#
# COMPACT_ATOMS: atom_id res chain seq x y z
N MET A 1 25.97 6.86 -1.50
CA MET A 1 26.55 5.61 -1.00
C MET A 1 25.55 4.47 -1.08
N ARG A 2 25.98 3.33 -1.55
CA ARG A 2 25.08 2.19 -1.69
C ARG A 2 24.93 1.42 -0.38
N GLU A 3 23.69 1.05 -0.08
CA GLU A 3 23.40 0.23 1.10
C GLU A 3 23.66 -1.25 0.77
N VAL A 4 24.74 -1.79 1.28
CA VAL A 4 25.09 -3.18 1.03
C VAL A 4 24.18 -4.09 1.84
N GLY A 5 23.59 -5.09 1.17
CA GLY A 5 22.73 -6.07 1.82
C GLY A 5 21.28 -5.68 1.99
N ARG A 6 20.91 -4.44 1.63
CA ARG A 6 19.51 -4.03 1.70
C ARG A 6 18.85 -4.21 0.32
N THR A 7 17.75 -4.95 0.32
CA THR A 7 16.95 -5.16 -0.89
C THR A 7 15.95 -4.03 -1.06
N THR A 8 15.37 -3.95 -2.25
CA THR A 8 14.27 -3.01 -2.51
C THR A 8 13.14 -3.22 -1.51
N ARG A 9 12.81 -4.48 -1.23
CA ARG A 9 11.76 -4.83 -0.27
C ARG A 9 12.05 -4.31 1.13
N GLN A 10 13.28 -4.44 1.61
CA GLN A 10 13.67 -3.92 2.91
C GLN A 10 13.58 -2.40 2.96
N ARG A 11 13.96 -1.74 1.88
CA ARG A 11 13.88 -0.28 1.78
C ARG A 11 12.43 0.20 1.77
N ILE A 12 11.55 -0.53 1.09
CA ILE A 12 10.11 -0.24 1.10
C ILE A 12 9.57 -0.37 2.53
N ALA A 13 9.92 -1.46 3.22
CA ALA A 13 9.47 -1.68 4.60
C ALA A 13 9.90 -0.52 5.50
N ASP A 14 11.13 -0.05 5.37
CA ASP A 14 11.63 1.07 6.17
C ASP A 14 10.81 2.34 5.93
N ARG A 15 10.43 2.60 4.66
CA ARG A 15 9.61 3.77 4.34
C ARG A 15 8.21 3.64 4.91
N LEU A 16 7.65 2.43 4.92
CA LEU A 16 6.32 2.21 5.49
C LEU A 16 6.32 2.36 7.02
N ARG A 17 7.47 2.18 7.66
CA ARG A 17 7.61 2.45 9.09
C ARG A 17 7.62 3.94 9.39
N GLU A 18 8.04 4.75 8.44
CA GLU A 18 8.06 6.21 8.58
C GLU A 18 6.70 6.84 8.39
N GLY A 19 5.83 6.21 7.60
CA GLY A 19 4.49 6.71 7.34
C GLY A 19 3.78 5.93 6.25
N PRO A 20 2.49 6.18 6.05
CA PRO A 20 1.72 5.42 5.07
C PRO A 20 2.09 5.81 3.63
N MET A 21 2.04 4.81 2.73
CA MET A 21 2.25 5.02 1.31
C MET A 21 1.29 4.14 0.51
N ALA A 22 0.72 4.70 -0.54
CA ALA A 22 -0.06 3.95 -1.51
C ALA A 22 0.87 3.20 -2.47
N ALA A 23 0.37 2.14 -3.10
CA ALA A 23 1.17 1.33 -4.03
C ALA A 23 1.75 2.16 -5.18
N GLY A 24 0.98 3.09 -5.73
CA GLY A 24 1.46 3.98 -6.79
C GLY A 24 2.60 4.88 -6.32
N THR A 25 2.55 5.34 -5.08
CA THR A 25 3.62 6.16 -4.50
C THR A 25 4.88 5.32 -4.31
N ILE A 26 4.74 4.09 -3.81
CA ILE A 26 5.87 3.16 -3.69
C ILE A 26 6.52 2.92 -5.05
N ALA A 27 5.68 2.66 -6.06
CA ALA A 27 6.18 2.41 -7.41
C ALA A 27 7.01 3.58 -7.94
N ARG A 28 6.53 4.81 -7.77
CA ARG A 28 7.25 5.99 -8.23
C ARG A 28 8.52 6.24 -7.43
N THR A 29 8.47 6.05 -6.13
CA THR A 29 9.61 6.30 -5.24
C THR A 29 10.76 5.34 -5.53
N PHE A 30 10.46 4.08 -5.79
CA PHE A 30 11.47 3.04 -5.99
C PHE A 30 11.68 2.68 -7.47
N GLU A 31 11.01 3.38 -8.38
CA GLU A 31 11.15 3.19 -9.83
C GLU A 31 10.85 1.75 -10.26
N ILE A 32 9.74 1.22 -9.74
CA ILE A 32 9.25 -0.12 -10.08
C ILE A 32 7.81 -0.01 -10.55
N GLN A 33 7.28 -1.11 -11.10
CA GLN A 33 5.89 -1.16 -11.50
C GLN A 33 4.99 -1.29 -10.26
N THR A 34 3.75 -0.81 -10.38
CA THR A 34 2.78 -0.90 -9.28
C THR A 34 2.53 -2.35 -8.88
N SER A 35 2.47 -3.27 -9.86
CA SER A 35 2.30 -4.70 -9.58
C SER A 35 3.46 -5.25 -8.74
N ASP A 36 4.68 -4.79 -9.01
CA ASP A 36 5.85 -5.19 -8.22
C ASP A 36 5.77 -4.63 -6.80
N ALA A 37 5.30 -3.38 -6.67
CA ALA A 37 5.12 -2.76 -5.36
C ALA A 37 4.13 -3.57 -4.52
N LEU A 38 3.00 -4.00 -5.11
CA LEU A 38 2.01 -4.82 -4.41
C LEU A 38 2.58 -6.17 -4.01
N THR A 39 3.38 -6.80 -4.86
CA THR A 39 4.05 -8.06 -4.55
C THR A 39 4.98 -7.89 -3.35
N HIS A 40 5.76 -6.81 -3.31
CA HIS A 40 6.62 -6.52 -2.17
C HIS A 40 5.82 -6.32 -0.89
N VAL A 41 4.71 -5.60 -0.96
CA VAL A 41 3.85 -5.36 0.21
C VAL A 41 3.30 -6.69 0.75
N GLU A 42 2.87 -7.59 -0.11
CA GLU A 42 2.39 -8.91 0.31
C GLU A 42 3.46 -9.71 1.03
N HIS A 43 4.68 -9.72 0.49
CA HIS A 43 5.80 -10.42 1.12
C HIS A 43 6.19 -9.79 2.46
N ILE A 44 6.16 -8.47 2.54
CA ILE A 44 6.44 -7.76 3.78
C ILE A 44 5.42 -8.16 4.84
N ALA A 45 4.13 -8.18 4.49
CA ALA A 45 3.07 -8.56 5.42
C ALA A 45 3.31 -9.95 6.02
N ARG A 46 3.71 -10.91 5.19
CA ARG A 46 4.02 -12.26 5.66
C ARG A 46 5.24 -12.29 6.56
N SER A 47 6.28 -11.51 6.20
CA SER A 47 7.50 -11.46 6.99
C SER A 47 7.27 -10.92 8.39
N LEU A 48 6.29 -10.03 8.56
CA LEU A 48 6.00 -9.42 9.84
C LEU A 48 5.22 -10.32 10.79
N ASP A 49 4.65 -11.43 10.28
CA ASP A 49 3.85 -12.35 11.11
C ASP A 49 4.65 -12.92 12.30
N ALA A 50 5.96 -13.04 12.17
CA ALA A 50 6.82 -13.56 13.23
C ALA A 50 7.44 -12.46 14.09
N THR A 51 6.99 -11.22 13.94
CA THR A 51 7.55 -10.06 14.64
C THR A 51 6.45 -9.35 15.43
N ASP A 52 6.85 -8.33 16.18
CA ASP A 52 5.89 -7.46 16.90
C ASP A 52 5.26 -6.40 16.00
N GLU A 53 5.76 -6.28 14.77
CA GLU A 53 5.24 -5.33 13.81
C GLU A 53 4.11 -5.93 12.99
N GLN A 54 3.26 -5.08 12.43
CA GLN A 54 2.19 -5.52 11.54
C GLN A 54 1.98 -4.51 10.42
N LEU A 55 1.50 -5.01 9.30
CA LEU A 55 1.14 -4.17 8.17
C LEU A 55 -0.33 -3.76 8.30
N LEU A 56 -0.55 -2.46 8.36
CA LEU A 56 -1.89 -1.88 8.41
C LEU A 56 -2.26 -1.35 7.03
N VAL A 57 -3.51 -1.52 6.65
CA VAL A 57 -4.03 -1.05 5.36
C VAL A 57 -5.15 -0.06 5.61
N ALA A 58 -4.97 1.17 5.12
CA ALA A 58 -6.06 2.13 5.07
C ALA A 58 -6.85 1.82 3.80
N PRO A 59 -8.14 1.53 3.90
CA PRO A 59 -8.92 1.12 2.72
C PRO A 59 -9.10 2.26 1.71
N PRO A 60 -9.40 1.93 0.45
CA PRO A 60 -9.80 2.95 -0.50
C PRO A 60 -11.03 3.69 0.01
N GLU A 61 -11.16 4.95 -0.38
CA GLU A 61 -12.28 5.78 0.05
C GLU A 61 -12.80 6.59 -1.12
N CYS A 62 -14.12 6.67 -1.26
CA CYS A 62 -14.74 7.50 -2.29
C CYS A 62 -14.61 8.98 -1.90
N ASP A 63 -14.09 9.79 -2.81
CA ASP A 63 -13.90 11.23 -2.58
C ASP A 63 -15.22 11.98 -2.47
N ALA A 64 -16.30 11.44 -3.05
CA ALA A 64 -17.59 12.13 -3.08
C ALA A 64 -18.47 11.82 -1.86
N CYS A 65 -18.54 10.54 -1.44
CA CYS A 65 -19.48 10.15 -0.37
C CYS A 65 -18.79 9.53 0.85
N GLY A 66 -17.49 9.31 0.80
CA GLY A 66 -16.74 8.74 1.92
C GLY A 66 -16.89 7.24 2.10
N PHE A 67 -17.54 6.55 1.15
CA PHE A 67 -17.68 5.10 1.22
C PHE A 67 -16.32 4.43 1.23
N ALA A 68 -16.08 3.53 2.16
CA ALA A 68 -14.80 2.86 2.33
C ALA A 68 -14.92 1.35 2.58
N ASP A 69 -16.12 0.80 2.41
CA ASP A 69 -16.39 -0.61 2.68
C ASP A 69 -16.22 -1.45 1.40
N PHE A 70 -14.99 -1.43 0.85
CA PHE A 70 -14.65 -2.18 -0.35
C PHE A 70 -14.16 -3.58 0.01
N ASP A 71 -14.52 -4.57 -0.81
CA ASP A 71 -14.14 -5.96 -0.58
C ASP A 71 -12.64 -6.20 -0.73
N ASP A 72 -12.02 -5.56 -1.72
CA ASP A 72 -10.60 -5.73 -1.99
C ASP A 72 -9.82 -4.51 -1.51
N LEU A 73 -9.06 -4.68 -0.44
CA LEU A 73 -8.28 -3.59 0.15
C LEU A 73 -6.93 -3.36 -0.53
N THR A 74 -6.57 -4.20 -1.51
CA THR A 74 -5.28 -4.07 -2.20
C THR A 74 -5.39 -3.46 -3.59
N ASN A 75 -6.59 -3.38 -4.14
CA ASN A 75 -6.82 -2.78 -5.44
C ASN A 75 -7.64 -1.51 -5.32
N ARG A 76 -7.30 -0.55 -6.16
CA ARG A 76 -8.06 0.70 -6.26
C ARG A 76 -9.31 0.45 -7.10
N PRO A 77 -10.51 0.60 -6.56
CA PRO A 77 -11.73 0.45 -7.33
C PRO A 77 -11.85 1.52 -8.41
N SER A 78 -12.45 1.19 -9.54
CA SER A 78 -12.65 2.14 -10.63
C SER A 78 -13.77 3.13 -10.35
N ARG A 79 -14.72 2.75 -9.51
CA ARG A 79 -15.84 3.63 -9.12
C ARG A 79 -16.44 3.17 -7.80
N CYS A 80 -17.10 4.10 -7.13
CA CYS A 80 -17.81 3.80 -5.89
C CYS A 80 -19.11 3.03 -6.19
N PRO A 81 -19.37 1.90 -5.51
CA PRO A 81 -20.60 1.17 -5.71
C PRO A 81 -21.84 1.90 -5.17
N GLU A 82 -21.65 2.81 -4.23
CA GLU A 82 -22.78 3.56 -3.64
C GLU A 82 -23.22 4.73 -4.49
N CYS A 83 -22.30 5.61 -4.90
CA CYS A 83 -22.65 6.83 -5.61
C CYS A 83 -22.17 6.87 -7.07
N LYS A 84 -21.47 5.84 -7.53
CA LYS A 84 -20.95 5.72 -8.89
C LYS A 84 -19.89 6.75 -9.27
N HIS A 85 -19.38 7.50 -8.30
CA HIS A 85 -18.28 8.45 -8.53
C HIS A 85 -17.01 7.70 -8.91
N GLU A 86 -16.23 8.26 -9.82
CA GLU A 86 -15.03 7.59 -10.34
C GLU A 86 -13.75 7.92 -9.60
N HIS A 87 -13.78 8.87 -8.68
CA HIS A 87 -12.61 9.27 -7.92
C HIS A 87 -12.59 8.57 -6.56
N VAL A 88 -11.94 7.41 -6.53
CA VAL A 88 -11.75 6.62 -5.32
C VAL A 88 -10.25 6.58 -5.04
N SER A 89 -9.85 6.87 -3.80
CA SER A 89 -8.45 6.88 -3.43
C SER A 89 -7.85 5.47 -3.43
N GLU A 90 -6.54 5.38 -3.61
CA GLU A 90 -5.83 4.11 -3.47
C GLU A 90 -5.73 3.71 -2.01
N PRO A 91 -5.67 2.39 -1.72
CA PRO A 91 -5.34 1.95 -0.37
C PRO A 91 -3.92 2.39 -0.01
N ALA A 92 -3.68 2.66 1.25
CA ALA A 92 -2.36 3.02 1.74
C ALA A 92 -1.89 1.99 2.76
N TYR A 93 -0.58 1.75 2.79
CA TYR A 93 0.03 0.74 3.64
C TYR A 93 0.97 1.39 4.63
N ARG A 94 1.01 0.86 5.84
CA ARG A 94 1.88 1.35 6.90
C ARG A 94 2.31 0.19 7.78
N ILE A 95 3.55 0.24 8.29
CA ILE A 95 4.04 -0.72 9.28
C ILE A 95 4.04 -0.06 10.64
N GLN A 96 3.47 -0.76 11.60
CA GLN A 96 3.35 -0.24 12.96
C GLN A 96 3.69 -1.29 14.02
#